data_687b8127830f5fcc00735f87eb09d3ca
#
_entry.id   687b8127830f5fcc00735f87eb09d3ca
#
_cell.length_a   1.000
_cell.length_b   1.000
_cell.length_c   1.000
_cell.angle_alpha   90.00
_cell.angle_beta   90.00
_cell.angle_gamma   90.00
#
_symmetry.space_group_name_H-M   'P 1'
#
loop_
_entity.id
_entity.type
_entity.pdbx_description
1 polymer ?
#
loop_
_entity_poly.entity_id
_entity_poly.type
_entity_poly.pdbx_seq_one_letter_code
_entity_poly.pdbx_strand_id
1 'polypeptide(L)' 'MWKCKEIKGALQVMDFLNENNIKPENCKITEDKNHYYTVFYYVVDSEV' A
#
# COMPACT_ATOMS: atom_id res chain seq x y z
N MET A 1 9.26 -9.10 2.17
CA MET A 1 8.58 -8.91 3.45
C MET A 1 7.33 -8.11 3.25
N TRP A 2 6.23 -8.57 3.82
CA TRP A 2 4.97 -7.84 3.73
C TRP A 2 4.91 -6.74 4.77
N LYS A 3 4.40 -5.61 4.37
CA LYS A 3 4.20 -4.48 5.27
C LYS A 3 2.80 -3.96 5.09
N CYS A 4 2.33 -3.17 6.03
CA CYS A 4 1.02 -2.57 5.88
C CYS A 4 1.06 -1.12 6.32
N LYS A 5 0.15 -0.34 5.79
CA LYS A 5 0.04 1.06 6.15
C LYS A 5 -1.40 1.46 6.04
N GLU A 6 -1.88 2.23 7.00
CA GLU A 6 -3.25 2.71 6.99
C GLU A 6 -3.23 4.13 6.44
N ILE A 7 -4.02 4.39 5.41
CA ILE A 7 -4.03 5.67 4.73
C ILE A 7 -5.45 6.12 4.57
N LYS A 8 -5.72 7.39 4.82
CA LYS A 8 -7.05 7.92 4.65
C LYS A 8 -7.17 8.54 3.27
N GLY A 9 -8.19 8.12 2.52
CA GLY A 9 -8.47 8.69 1.22
C GLY A 9 -7.83 7.92 0.08
N ALA A 10 -8.60 7.72 -0.97
CA ALA A 10 -8.13 6.93 -2.10
C ALA A 10 -6.99 7.61 -2.86
N LEU A 11 -7.04 8.93 -2.95
CA LEU A 11 -5.99 9.62 -3.67
C LEU A 11 -4.65 9.50 -2.97
N GLN A 12 -4.67 9.53 -1.64
CA GLN A 12 -3.46 9.35 -0.88
C GLN A 12 -2.92 7.94 -1.02
N VAL A 13 -3.81 6.96 -1.15
CA VAL A 13 -3.37 5.59 -1.39
C VAL A 13 -2.65 5.51 -2.74
N MET A 14 -3.22 6.15 -3.76
CA MET A 14 -2.60 6.13 -5.05
C MET A 14 -1.24 6.79 -5.02
N ASP A 15 -1.14 7.93 -4.35
CA ASP A 15 0.14 8.61 -4.23
C ASP A 15 1.17 7.74 -3.53
N PHE A 16 0.75 7.05 -2.48
CA PHE A 16 1.66 6.19 -1.76
C PHE A 16 2.19 5.07 -2.65
N LEU A 17 1.31 4.45 -3.41
CA LEU A 17 1.72 3.36 -4.28
C LEU A 17 2.66 3.85 -5.38
N ASN A 18 2.36 5.02 -5.93
CA ASN A 18 3.20 5.55 -6.99
C ASN A 18 4.57 5.98 -6.48
N GLU A 19 4.60 6.62 -5.34
CA GLU A 19 5.87 7.07 -4.81
C GLU A 19 6.78 5.93 -4.43
N ASN A 20 6.21 4.81 -4.05
CA ASN A 20 7.02 3.66 -3.65
C ASN A 20 7.14 2.62 -4.76
N ASN A 21 6.64 2.93 -5.95
CA ASN A 21 6.72 2.03 -7.09
C ASN A 21 6.19 0.66 -6.78
N ILE A 22 5.05 0.59 -6.09
CA ILE A 22 4.46 -0.68 -5.72
C ILE A 22 3.59 -1.15 -6.87
N LYS A 23 3.84 -2.37 -7.35
CA LYS A 23 3.07 -2.91 -8.45
C LYS A 23 1.77 -3.53 -7.96
N PRO A 24 0.75 -3.56 -8.80
CA PRO A 24 -0.55 -4.10 -8.37
C PRO A 24 -0.48 -5.52 -7.84
N GLU A 25 0.39 -6.34 -8.42
CA GLU A 25 0.46 -7.72 -7.99
C GLU A 25 1.15 -7.86 -6.64
N ASN A 26 1.79 -6.79 -6.15
CA ASN A 26 2.47 -6.84 -4.89
C ASN A 26 1.77 -6.05 -3.80
N CYS A 27 0.50 -5.79 -3.96
CA CYS A 27 -0.22 -5.07 -2.92
C CYS A 27 -1.66 -5.55 -2.83
N LYS A 28 -2.27 -5.32 -1.69
CA LYS A 28 -3.65 -5.65 -1.46
C LYS A 28 -4.23 -4.53 -0.63
N ILE A 29 -5.40 -4.05 -0.98
CA ILE A 29 -5.98 -2.90 -0.30
C ILE A 29 -7.35 -3.27 0.23
N THR A 30 -7.60 -2.95 1.50
CA THR A 30 -8.91 -3.14 2.09
C THR A 30 -9.43 -1.80 2.56
N GLU A 31 -10.72 -1.61 2.50
CA GLU A 31 -11.34 -0.36 2.88
C GLU A 31 -12.09 -0.52 4.18
N ASP A 32 -11.95 0.45 5.08
CA ASP A 32 -12.64 0.45 6.34
C ASP A 32 -13.87 1.32 6.23
N LYS A 33 -14.74 1.27 7.25
CA LYS A 33 -15.96 2.04 7.26
C LYS A 33 -15.72 3.52 7.32
N ASN A 34 -14.60 3.96 7.85
CA ASN A 34 -14.31 5.38 8.03
C ASN A 34 -13.48 5.94 6.91
N HIS A 35 -13.52 5.31 5.73
CA HIS A 35 -12.77 5.77 4.58
C HIS A 35 -11.27 5.65 4.77
N TYR A 36 -10.84 4.80 5.68
CA TYR A 36 -9.43 4.48 5.81
C TYR A 36 -9.17 3.25 4.97
N TYR A 37 -8.02 3.22 4.33
CA TYR A 37 -7.62 2.10 3.51
C TYR A 37 -6.37 1.49 4.11
N THR A 38 -6.37 0.18 4.26
CA THR A 38 -5.19 -0.52 4.72
C THR A 38 -4.51 -1.13 3.50
N VAL A 39 -3.29 -0.73 3.27
CA VAL A 39 -2.53 -1.20 2.12
C VAL A 39 -1.52 -2.22 2.61
N PHE A 40 -1.67 -3.45 2.16
CA PHE A 40 -0.70 -4.49 2.44
C PHE A 40 0.18 -4.60 1.20
N TYR A 41 1.48 -4.42 1.36
CA TYR A 41 2.36 -4.43 0.20
C TYR A 41 3.62 -5.24 0.50
N TYR A 42 4.18 -5.82 -0.54
CA TYR A 42 5.34 -6.66 -0.39
C TYR A 42 6.58 -5.88 -0.77
N VAL A 43 7.57 -5.86 0.10
CA VAL A 43 8.82 -5.19 -0.15
C VAL A 43 9.88 -6.23 -0.38
N VAL A 44 10.53 -6.15 -1.53
CA VAL A 44 11.60 -7.07 -1.83
C VAL A 44 12.84 -6.62 -1.09
N ASP A 45 13.39 -7.55 -0.29
CA ASP A 45 14.54 -7.23 0.49
C ASP A 45 15.71 -7.53 -0.33
N SER A 46 16.03 -6.75 -1.26
CA SER A 46 17.07 -7.16 -2.15
C SER A 46 18.33 -6.48 -1.83
N GLU A 47 18.72 -6.47 -0.66
CA GLU A 47 19.91 -5.96 -0.40
C GLU A 47 20.93 -6.77 -0.76
N VAL A 48 21.89 -6.41 -1.15
CA VAL A 48 22.87 -7.25 -1.62
C VAL A 48 24.14 -7.04 -1.08
#